data_419eaa48dd31f020e7eb022341298696
#
_entry.id   419eaa48dd31f020e7eb022341298696
#
_cell.length_a   1.000
_cell.length_b   1.000
_cell.length_c   1.000
_cell.angle_alpha   90.00
_cell.angle_beta   90.00
_cell.angle_gamma   90.00
#
_symmetry.space_group_name_H-M   'P 1'
#
loop_
_entity.id
_entity.type
_entity.pdbx_description
1 polymer ?
#
loop_
_entity_poly.entity_id
_entity_poly.type
_entity_poly.pdbx_seq_one_letter_code
_entity_poly.pdbx_strand_id
1 'polypeptide(L)'
;MSKATDEYRRELDELTFSSESKHRMANHIAEAGFIRANLTAMPARRRTSHLAKHPARIALRAALVAAALVIAAGGTGAAMASGVLPLPADLLSDIFDGPACDTEVINRIGRPINTSCTNNGVTVTADAIIGDRNMYTIVYTLTFEDRSTLDRLPAPDANGHVGAFMDGTLYVDGERGAQGSSHIRDLDPTDNTLQYVEQMSVETSSLVGRTARAHLDSIKLMPTGTDEVVNLVTGPWDLKFKFNFEDTSIDIPVPENVDFDGATVKIEEATVSPVGISVRYNINRIAHVDGESGKMSDRAQASLDAISNLPLIVIFKDGRIENGTSRSGFFSVDRKDGTTDVHKTWPFTQICDTDEIASIQIGDTIIDMA
;
A
#
# COMPACT_ATOMS: atom_id res chain seq x y z
N MET A 1 40.80 1.46 7.19
CA MET A 1 39.77 2.04 6.35
C MET A 1 40.13 1.78 4.91
N SER A 2 39.24 1.28 4.07
CA SER A 2 39.62 0.83 2.72
C SER A 2 39.66 2.02 1.75
N LYS A 3 40.57 1.92 0.76
CA LYS A 3 40.76 2.92 -0.31
C LYS A 3 39.43 3.27 -1.03
N ALA A 4 38.52 2.30 -1.12
CA ALA A 4 37.17 2.46 -1.69
C ALA A 4 36.26 3.38 -0.87
N THR A 5 36.38 3.38 0.48
CA THR A 5 35.57 4.24 1.35
C THR A 5 36.00 5.72 1.24
N ASP A 6 37.27 5.97 1.01
CA ASP A 6 37.81 7.34 0.86
C ASP A 6 37.51 7.90 -0.55
N GLU A 7 37.45 7.03 -1.56
CA GLU A 7 37.07 7.38 -2.93
C GLU A 7 35.56 7.71 -3.01
N TYR A 8 34.71 6.90 -2.40
CA TYR A 8 33.26 7.14 -2.30
C TYR A 8 32.93 8.44 -1.53
N ARG A 9 33.64 8.75 -0.42
CA ARG A 9 33.49 10.02 0.28
C ARG A 9 33.85 11.20 -0.60
N ARG A 10 34.92 11.11 -1.37
CA ARG A 10 35.35 12.18 -2.28
C ARG A 10 34.34 12.42 -3.38
N GLU A 11 33.74 11.36 -3.96
CA GLU A 11 32.67 11.47 -4.95
C GLU A 11 31.40 12.10 -4.36
N LEU A 12 31.04 11.77 -3.11
CA LEU A 12 29.93 12.41 -2.41
C LEU A 12 30.19 13.90 -2.12
N ASP A 13 31.42 14.28 -1.79
CA ASP A 13 31.80 15.68 -1.53
C ASP A 13 31.83 16.52 -2.82
N GLU A 14 31.98 15.90 -3.97
CA GLU A 14 31.91 16.52 -5.31
C GLU A 14 30.48 16.72 -5.83
N LEU A 15 29.46 16.11 -5.17
CA LEU A 15 28.05 16.31 -5.53
C LEU A 15 27.59 17.71 -5.15
N THR A 16 27.60 18.61 -6.13
CA THR A 16 27.04 19.96 -5.96
C THR A 16 25.54 19.97 -6.26
N PHE A 17 24.72 19.99 -5.22
CA PHE A 17 23.28 20.20 -5.40
C PHE A 17 22.99 21.65 -5.84
N SER A 18 22.06 21.82 -6.77
CA SER A 18 21.58 23.15 -7.16
C SER A 18 21.00 23.87 -5.93
N SER A 19 21.02 25.21 -5.95
CA SER A 19 20.44 26.01 -4.85
C SER A 19 18.96 25.67 -4.61
N GLU A 20 18.25 25.30 -5.64
CA GLU A 20 16.84 24.90 -5.58
C GLU A 20 16.64 23.50 -4.99
N SER A 21 17.53 22.54 -5.28
CA SER A 21 17.54 21.22 -4.61
C SER A 21 17.88 21.33 -3.14
N LYS A 22 18.82 22.24 -2.77
CA LYS A 22 19.14 22.55 -1.38
C LYS A 22 17.96 23.16 -0.63
N HIS A 23 17.21 24.07 -1.29
CA HIS A 23 16.00 24.67 -0.72
C HIS A 23 14.89 23.64 -0.52
N ARG A 24 14.67 22.73 -1.47
CA ARG A 24 13.70 21.64 -1.33
C ARG A 24 14.06 20.69 -0.19
N MET A 25 15.34 20.27 -0.08
CA MET A 25 15.81 19.46 1.04
C MET A 25 15.64 20.18 2.39
N ALA A 26 15.96 21.48 2.45
CA ALA A 26 15.79 22.26 3.66
C ALA A 26 14.32 22.38 4.08
N ASN A 27 13.41 22.55 3.12
CA ASN A 27 11.97 22.58 3.38
C ASN A 27 11.46 21.22 3.87
N HIS A 28 11.86 20.11 3.25
CA HIS A 28 11.51 18.76 3.72
C HIS A 28 12.03 18.47 5.13
N ILE A 29 13.26 18.90 5.44
CA ILE A 29 13.82 18.75 6.79
C ILE A 29 13.08 19.65 7.79
N ALA A 30 12.69 20.85 7.39
CA ALA A 30 11.91 21.77 8.23
C ALA A 30 10.50 21.23 8.50
N GLU A 31 9.83 20.67 7.49
CA GLU A 31 8.53 20.01 7.63
C GLU A 31 8.61 18.78 8.54
N ALA A 32 9.61 17.91 8.34
CA ALA A 32 9.85 16.77 9.23
C ALA A 32 10.19 17.19 10.66
N GLY A 33 10.90 18.30 10.82
CA GLY A 33 11.21 18.93 12.12
C GLY A 33 9.99 19.53 12.79
N PHE A 34 9.07 20.12 12.02
CA PHE A 34 7.82 20.69 12.52
C PHE A 34 6.86 19.60 13.00
N ILE A 35 6.78 18.49 12.29
CA ILE A 35 6.01 17.30 12.70
C ILE A 35 6.58 16.73 14.00
N ARG A 36 7.91 16.66 14.14
CA ARG A 36 8.58 16.17 15.35
C ARG A 36 8.43 17.11 16.55
N ALA A 37 8.42 18.41 16.33
CA ALA A 37 8.24 19.41 17.40
C ALA A 37 6.80 19.40 17.95
N ASN A 38 5.79 19.17 17.11
CA ASN A 38 4.40 19.06 17.54
C ASN A 38 4.11 17.76 18.30
N LEU A 39 4.83 16.66 17.98
CA LEU A 39 4.73 15.39 18.72
C LEU A 39 5.39 15.45 20.11
N THR A 40 6.34 16.36 20.33
CA THR A 40 6.99 16.54 21.64
C THR A 40 6.25 17.49 22.59
N ALA A 41 5.27 18.23 22.11
CA ALA A 41 4.48 19.18 22.91
C ALA A 41 3.26 18.56 23.62
N MET A 42 2.99 17.27 23.47
CA MET A 42 1.95 16.58 24.24
C MET A 42 2.48 16.17 25.63
N PRO A 43 1.75 16.46 26.73
CA PRO A 43 2.20 16.11 28.06
C PRO A 43 2.31 14.59 28.21
N ALA A 44 3.49 14.13 28.62
CA ALA A 44 3.79 12.73 28.89
C ALA A 44 2.83 12.15 29.94
N ARG A 45 1.79 11.46 29.49
CA ARG A 45 1.00 10.59 30.36
C ARG A 45 1.89 9.40 30.71
N ARG A 46 2.28 9.29 31.96
CA ARG A 46 3.06 8.17 32.51
C ARG A 46 2.44 6.86 32.05
N ARG A 47 3.08 6.19 31.08
CA ARG A 47 2.80 4.79 30.78
C ARG A 47 3.49 3.96 31.87
N THR A 48 2.72 3.44 32.79
CA THR A 48 3.13 2.29 33.60
C THR A 48 3.26 1.11 32.64
N SER A 49 4.48 0.65 32.45
CA SER A 49 4.81 -0.55 31.71
C SER A 49 4.27 -1.77 32.47
N HIS A 50 3.08 -2.21 32.12
CA HIS A 50 2.65 -3.58 32.39
C HIS A 50 2.88 -4.38 31.11
N LEU A 51 3.99 -5.11 31.07
CA LEU A 51 4.19 -6.25 30.18
C LEU A 51 3.14 -7.32 30.58
N ALA A 52 1.93 -7.15 30.12
CA ALA A 52 0.96 -8.23 30.11
C ALA A 52 1.21 -9.02 28.80
N LYS A 53 1.88 -10.16 28.93
CA LYS A 53 1.86 -11.19 27.89
C LYS A 53 0.38 -11.51 27.62
N HIS A 54 -0.11 -11.17 26.44
CA HIS A 54 -1.48 -11.49 26.04
C HIS A 54 -1.56 -12.92 25.50
N PRO A 55 -2.01 -13.92 26.28
CA PRO A 55 -2.20 -15.29 25.77
C PRO A 55 -3.31 -15.38 24.71
N ALA A 56 -4.19 -14.36 24.64
CA ALA A 56 -5.27 -14.30 23.67
C ALA A 56 -4.79 -14.15 22.20
N ARG A 57 -3.66 -13.48 21.96
CA ARG A 57 -3.12 -13.30 20.59
C ARG A 57 -2.57 -14.60 20.01
N ILE A 58 -1.97 -15.45 20.84
CA ILE A 58 -1.45 -16.77 20.43
C ILE A 58 -2.61 -17.72 20.14
N ALA A 59 -3.69 -17.67 20.95
CA ALA A 59 -4.86 -18.54 20.76
C ALA A 59 -5.65 -18.19 19.49
N LEU A 60 -5.71 -16.89 19.11
CA LEU A 60 -6.41 -16.47 17.90
C LEU A 60 -5.62 -16.82 16.63
N ARG A 61 -4.29 -16.70 16.66
CA ARG A 61 -3.41 -17.10 15.55
C ARG A 61 -3.40 -18.61 15.34
N ALA A 62 -3.38 -19.38 16.41
CA ALA A 62 -3.58 -20.83 16.34
C ALA A 62 -4.96 -21.23 15.81
N ALA A 63 -6.00 -20.41 16.04
CA ALA A 63 -7.33 -20.63 15.50
C ALA A 63 -7.39 -20.35 13.99
N LEU A 64 -6.64 -19.36 13.48
CA LEU A 64 -6.54 -19.07 12.04
C LEU A 64 -5.80 -20.17 11.28
N VAL A 65 -4.68 -20.67 11.84
CA VAL A 65 -3.95 -21.82 11.28
C VAL A 65 -4.79 -23.08 11.37
N ALA A 66 -5.53 -23.28 12.47
CA ALA A 66 -6.44 -24.42 12.63
C ALA A 66 -7.66 -24.31 11.71
N ALA A 67 -8.15 -23.09 11.42
CA ALA A 67 -9.22 -22.88 10.44
C ALA A 67 -8.75 -23.22 9.01
N ALA A 68 -7.53 -22.84 8.62
CA ALA A 68 -6.96 -23.20 7.32
C ALA A 68 -6.80 -24.74 7.19
N LEU A 69 -6.40 -25.44 8.25
CA LEU A 69 -6.29 -26.91 8.28
C LEU A 69 -7.65 -27.62 8.30
N VAL A 70 -8.68 -27.03 8.92
CA VAL A 70 -10.04 -27.59 8.95
C VAL A 70 -10.76 -27.38 7.60
N ILE A 71 -10.41 -26.34 6.85
CA ILE A 71 -10.95 -26.09 5.50
C ILE A 71 -10.48 -27.15 4.50
N ALA A 72 -9.26 -27.65 4.64
CA ALA A 72 -8.77 -28.77 3.85
C ALA A 72 -9.54 -30.09 4.10
N ALA A 73 -10.29 -30.18 5.22
CA ALA A 73 -11.08 -31.35 5.62
C ALA A 73 -12.60 -31.25 5.34
N GLY A 74 -13.06 -30.20 4.66
CA GLY A 74 -14.43 -30.05 4.14
C GLY A 74 -15.49 -29.63 5.17
N GLY A 75 -15.98 -28.42 5.08
CA GLY A 75 -17.29 -28.06 5.65
C GLY A 75 -17.50 -26.61 6.11
N THR A 76 -16.47 -25.89 6.53
CA THR A 76 -16.64 -24.48 6.99
C THR A 76 -16.19 -23.44 5.98
N GLY A 77 -15.42 -23.82 4.96
CA GLY A 77 -14.93 -22.92 3.90
C GLY A 77 -16.03 -22.23 3.09
N ALA A 78 -17.20 -22.89 2.94
CA ALA A 78 -18.32 -22.29 2.23
C ALA A 78 -18.99 -21.12 2.99
N ALA A 79 -18.98 -21.14 4.31
CA ALA A 79 -19.59 -20.09 5.13
C ALA A 79 -18.69 -18.83 5.18
N MET A 80 -17.37 -19.01 5.19
CA MET A 80 -16.42 -17.89 5.14
C MET A 80 -16.35 -17.25 3.74
N ALA A 81 -16.32 -18.07 2.69
CA ALA A 81 -16.32 -17.59 1.31
C ALA A 81 -17.62 -16.87 0.90
N SER A 82 -18.72 -17.08 1.64
CA SER A 82 -20.00 -16.39 1.44
C SER A 82 -20.08 -15.02 2.13
N GLY A 83 -19.03 -14.60 2.87
CA GLY A 83 -19.05 -13.35 3.61
C GLY A 83 -19.91 -13.37 4.89
N VAL A 84 -20.26 -14.57 5.38
CA VAL A 84 -21.12 -14.73 6.57
C VAL A 84 -20.33 -14.52 7.87
N LEU A 85 -19.03 -14.70 7.86
CA LEU A 85 -18.18 -14.45 9.02
C LEU A 85 -17.39 -13.15 8.85
N PRO A 86 -17.38 -12.25 9.86
CA PRO A 86 -16.64 -11.00 9.78
C PRO A 86 -15.13 -11.27 9.76
N LEU A 87 -14.40 -10.37 9.10
CA LEU A 87 -12.94 -10.36 9.17
C LEU A 87 -12.48 -10.07 10.60
N PRO A 88 -11.47 -10.78 11.11
CA PRO A 88 -10.86 -10.41 12.38
C PRO A 88 -10.26 -9.00 12.29
N ALA A 89 -10.74 -8.07 13.10
CA ALA A 89 -10.24 -6.69 13.11
C ALA A 89 -8.73 -6.63 13.39
N ASP A 90 -8.21 -7.58 14.19
CA ASP A 90 -6.78 -7.69 14.53
C ASP A 90 -5.89 -7.99 13.30
N LEU A 91 -6.43 -8.67 12.27
CA LEU A 91 -5.68 -8.95 11.04
C LEU A 91 -5.35 -7.65 10.28
N LEU A 92 -6.17 -6.65 10.42
CA LEU A 92 -6.10 -5.40 9.69
C LEU A 92 -5.41 -4.28 10.47
N SER A 93 -5.53 -4.29 11.80
CA SER A 93 -4.86 -3.29 12.66
C SER A 93 -3.34 -3.34 12.57
N ASP A 94 -2.78 -4.49 12.18
CA ASP A 94 -1.34 -4.66 11.99
C ASP A 94 -0.86 -4.19 10.60
N ILE A 95 -1.78 -4.03 9.64
CA ILE A 95 -1.47 -3.66 8.25
C ILE A 95 -1.63 -2.16 8.05
N PHE A 96 -2.70 -1.58 8.63
CA PHE A 96 -2.96 -0.16 8.59
C PHE A 96 -2.55 0.46 9.93
N ASP A 97 -1.64 1.44 9.89
CA ASP A 97 -1.19 2.17 11.07
C ASP A 97 -2.37 2.93 11.70
N GLY A 98 -2.84 2.49 12.86
CA GLY A 98 -3.88 3.24 13.57
C GLY A 98 -4.76 2.39 14.50
N PRO A 99 -5.67 3.05 15.25
CA PRO A 99 -6.70 2.34 15.97
C PRO A 99 -7.57 1.57 14.98
N ALA A 100 -8.04 0.38 15.38
CA ALA A 100 -8.98 -0.38 14.58
C ALA A 100 -10.15 0.53 14.18
N CYS A 101 -10.32 0.72 12.88
CA CYS A 101 -11.50 1.37 12.33
C CYS A 101 -12.76 0.63 12.78
N ASP A 102 -13.90 1.31 12.75
CA ASP A 102 -15.17 0.72 13.13
C ASP A 102 -15.34 -0.64 12.42
N THR A 103 -15.65 -1.67 13.19
CA THR A 103 -15.86 -3.04 12.70
C THR A 103 -16.88 -3.08 11.56
N GLU A 104 -17.86 -2.16 11.56
CA GLU A 104 -18.87 -2.07 10.51
C GLU A 104 -18.25 -1.64 9.17
N VAL A 105 -17.35 -0.64 9.15
CA VAL A 105 -16.62 -0.21 7.94
C VAL A 105 -15.79 -1.36 7.39
N ILE A 106 -15.01 -2.03 8.25
CA ILE A 106 -14.17 -3.16 7.86
C ILE A 106 -15.01 -4.29 7.27
N ASN A 107 -16.17 -4.60 7.85
CA ASN A 107 -17.05 -5.66 7.35
C ASN A 107 -17.68 -5.35 5.99
N ARG A 108 -17.77 -4.09 5.60
CA ARG A 108 -18.24 -3.69 4.26
C ARG A 108 -17.16 -3.78 3.20
N ILE A 109 -15.98 -3.25 3.47
CA ILE A 109 -14.87 -3.14 2.51
C ILE A 109 -13.95 -4.36 2.47
N GLY A 110 -14.02 -5.22 3.48
CA GLY A 110 -13.16 -6.39 3.62
C GLY A 110 -13.92 -7.70 3.46
N ARG A 111 -13.26 -8.72 2.90
CA ARG A 111 -13.80 -10.06 2.73
C ARG A 111 -12.73 -11.11 2.97
N PRO A 112 -13.06 -12.22 3.65
CA PRO A 112 -12.21 -13.39 3.71
C PRO A 112 -12.12 -14.04 2.33
N ILE A 113 -10.93 -14.48 1.93
CA ILE A 113 -10.67 -15.22 0.69
C ILE A 113 -10.54 -16.69 1.00
N ASN A 114 -9.64 -17.06 1.92
CA ASN A 114 -9.34 -18.42 2.38
C ASN A 114 -9.06 -19.42 1.25
N THR A 115 -8.32 -18.98 0.23
CA THR A 115 -7.86 -19.84 -0.87
C THR A 115 -6.38 -20.13 -0.69
N SER A 116 -5.99 -21.40 -0.77
CA SER A 116 -4.61 -21.82 -0.54
C SER A 116 -4.06 -22.72 -1.64
N CYS A 117 -2.74 -22.69 -1.79
CA CYS A 117 -1.96 -23.58 -2.64
C CYS A 117 -0.70 -24.01 -1.90
N THR A 118 -0.38 -25.31 -1.94
CA THR A 118 0.83 -25.86 -1.31
C THR A 118 1.78 -26.36 -2.38
N ASN A 119 3.04 -25.90 -2.30
CA ASN A 119 4.11 -26.38 -3.17
C ASN A 119 5.46 -26.24 -2.46
N ASN A 120 6.36 -27.20 -2.67
CA ASN A 120 7.72 -27.23 -2.15
C ASN A 120 7.83 -26.93 -0.63
N GLY A 121 6.94 -27.53 0.17
CA GLY A 121 6.93 -27.38 1.63
C GLY A 121 6.44 -26.02 2.13
N VAL A 122 5.84 -25.21 1.26
CA VAL A 122 5.21 -23.93 1.64
C VAL A 122 3.75 -23.91 1.18
N THR A 123 2.86 -23.59 2.11
CA THR A 123 1.45 -23.29 1.82
C THR A 123 1.27 -21.78 1.80
N VAL A 124 0.85 -21.25 0.65
CA VAL A 124 0.44 -19.84 0.50
C VAL A 124 -1.09 -19.80 0.61
N THR A 125 -1.60 -19.04 1.56
CA THR A 125 -3.03 -18.81 1.76
C THR A 125 -3.33 -17.34 1.56
N ALA A 126 -4.20 -16.99 0.60
CA ALA A 126 -4.80 -15.67 0.55
C ALA A 126 -5.91 -15.61 1.60
N ASP A 127 -5.68 -14.88 2.69
CA ASP A 127 -6.57 -14.86 3.85
C ASP A 127 -7.73 -13.90 3.66
N ALA A 128 -7.40 -12.67 3.28
CA ALA A 128 -8.36 -11.58 3.22
C ALA A 128 -8.00 -10.55 2.14
N ILE A 129 -9.03 -9.85 1.70
CA ILE A 129 -8.91 -8.69 0.81
C ILE A 129 -9.72 -7.53 1.38
N ILE A 130 -9.15 -6.34 1.27
CA ILE A 130 -9.82 -5.06 1.50
C ILE A 130 -9.65 -4.23 0.26
N GLY A 131 -10.64 -3.46 -0.09
CA GLY A 131 -10.49 -2.57 -1.22
C GLY A 131 -11.71 -1.73 -1.53
N ASP A 132 -11.58 -1.01 -2.61
CA ASP A 132 -12.60 -0.21 -3.24
C ASP A 132 -12.62 -0.45 -4.75
N ARG A 133 -13.17 0.51 -5.48
CA ARG A 133 -13.30 0.49 -6.94
C ARG A 133 -11.97 0.32 -7.68
N ASN A 134 -10.88 0.92 -7.16
CA ASN A 134 -9.59 1.05 -7.85
C ASN A 134 -8.38 0.59 -7.04
N MET A 135 -8.53 0.34 -5.75
CA MET A 135 -7.44 -0.03 -4.85
C MET A 135 -7.78 -1.31 -4.08
N TYR A 136 -6.77 -2.11 -3.79
CA TYR A 136 -6.91 -3.27 -2.91
C TYR A 136 -5.68 -3.51 -2.06
N THR A 137 -5.90 -4.15 -0.93
CA THR A 137 -4.87 -4.77 -0.10
C THR A 137 -5.24 -6.22 0.12
N ILE A 138 -4.35 -7.14 -0.23
CA ILE A 138 -4.50 -8.56 0.03
C ILE A 138 -3.48 -8.98 1.07
N VAL A 139 -3.94 -9.79 2.02
CA VAL A 139 -3.10 -10.41 3.04
C VAL A 139 -2.98 -11.88 2.75
N TYR A 140 -1.75 -12.36 2.72
CA TYR A 140 -1.43 -13.77 2.57
C TYR A 140 -0.67 -14.28 3.79
N THR A 141 -0.96 -15.49 4.22
CA THR A 141 -0.13 -16.26 5.15
C THR A 141 0.72 -17.26 4.37
N LEU A 142 2.01 -17.26 4.63
CA LEU A 142 2.98 -18.21 4.11
C LEU A 142 3.35 -19.17 5.23
N THR A 143 2.90 -20.43 5.17
CA THR A 143 3.17 -21.45 6.20
C THR A 143 4.24 -22.41 5.69
N PHE A 144 5.33 -22.55 6.42
CA PHE A 144 6.45 -23.42 6.08
C PHE A 144 6.34 -24.75 6.83
N GLU A 145 6.48 -25.89 6.12
CA GLU A 145 6.55 -27.21 6.73
C GLU A 145 7.83 -27.37 7.56
N ASP A 146 8.94 -26.83 7.05
CA ASP A 146 10.24 -26.81 7.75
C ASP A 146 10.59 -25.38 8.17
N ARG A 147 10.47 -25.12 9.48
CA ARG A 147 10.81 -23.83 10.06
C ARG A 147 12.27 -23.44 9.83
N SER A 148 13.18 -24.40 9.69
CA SER A 148 14.61 -24.10 9.46
C SER A 148 14.85 -23.31 8.18
N THR A 149 13.91 -23.30 7.25
CA THR A 149 13.97 -22.46 6.05
C THR A 149 13.96 -20.97 6.43
N LEU A 150 13.25 -20.59 7.50
CA LEU A 150 13.14 -19.22 8.00
C LEU A 150 14.43 -18.74 8.70
N ASP A 151 15.30 -19.65 9.15
CA ASP A 151 16.58 -19.31 9.77
C ASP A 151 17.54 -18.60 8.79
N ARG A 152 17.21 -18.63 7.48
CA ARG A 152 17.94 -17.94 6.42
C ARG A 152 17.51 -16.48 6.25
N LEU A 153 16.41 -16.07 6.86
CA LEU A 153 15.90 -14.70 6.79
C LEU A 153 16.78 -13.75 7.61
N PRO A 154 16.97 -12.50 7.14
CA PRO A 154 17.46 -11.45 8.00
C PRO A 154 16.54 -11.23 9.20
N ALA A 155 17.08 -10.74 10.32
CA ALA A 155 16.24 -10.38 11.45
C ALA A 155 15.21 -9.31 11.03
N PRO A 156 13.94 -9.43 11.48
CA PRO A 156 12.92 -8.43 11.20
C PRO A 156 13.30 -7.05 11.74
N ASP A 157 12.87 -6.01 11.05
CA ASP A 157 12.96 -4.63 11.55
C ASP A 157 11.93 -4.37 12.68
N ALA A 158 11.85 -3.13 13.16
CA ALA A 158 10.94 -2.74 14.25
C ALA A 158 9.44 -2.95 13.90
N ASN A 159 9.11 -3.03 12.61
CA ASN A 159 7.76 -3.24 12.09
C ASN A 159 7.52 -4.70 11.65
N GLY A 160 8.49 -5.56 11.89
CA GLY A 160 8.44 -6.97 11.50
C GLY A 160 8.82 -7.23 10.03
N HIS A 161 9.22 -6.23 9.25
CA HIS A 161 9.60 -6.45 7.85
C HIS A 161 10.89 -7.25 7.76
N VAL A 162 10.91 -8.21 6.87
CA VAL A 162 12.10 -9.02 6.56
C VAL A 162 12.63 -8.66 5.17
N GLY A 163 13.93 -8.78 4.96
CA GLY A 163 14.59 -8.53 3.67
C GLY A 163 14.28 -9.60 2.63
N ALA A 164 12.99 -9.84 2.38
CA ALA A 164 12.49 -10.81 1.41
C ALA A 164 11.32 -10.22 0.61
N PHE A 165 11.07 -10.76 -0.58
CA PHE A 165 9.93 -10.39 -1.40
C PHE A 165 9.36 -11.61 -2.12
N MET A 166 8.08 -11.52 -2.47
CA MET A 166 7.39 -12.47 -3.32
C MET A 166 7.60 -12.08 -4.78
N ASP A 167 8.13 -12.99 -5.59
CA ASP A 167 8.16 -12.86 -7.03
C ASP A 167 6.92 -13.52 -7.63
N GLY A 168 6.29 -12.85 -8.56
CA GLY A 168 5.05 -13.34 -9.16
C GLY A 168 4.16 -12.22 -9.66
N THR A 169 2.98 -12.57 -10.09
CA THR A 169 2.02 -11.61 -10.67
C THR A 169 0.60 -11.94 -10.25
N LEU A 170 -0.16 -10.92 -9.86
CA LEU A 170 -1.61 -10.99 -9.71
C LEU A 170 -2.27 -10.39 -10.95
N TYR A 171 -3.02 -11.20 -11.68
CA TYR A 171 -3.84 -10.75 -12.80
C TYR A 171 -5.27 -10.54 -12.34
N VAL A 172 -5.83 -9.38 -12.67
CA VAL A 172 -7.24 -9.07 -12.44
C VAL A 172 -7.96 -8.95 -13.77
N ASP A 173 -9.07 -9.66 -13.94
CA ASP A 173 -9.81 -9.65 -15.20
C ASP A 173 -10.20 -8.22 -15.62
N GLY A 174 -9.70 -7.77 -16.77
CA GLY A 174 -10.01 -6.45 -17.36
C GLY A 174 -9.23 -5.26 -16.77
N GLU A 175 -8.17 -5.50 -16.00
CA GLU A 175 -7.22 -4.43 -15.66
C GLU A 175 -6.38 -4.03 -16.88
N ARG A 176 -5.87 -2.79 -16.86
CA ARG A 176 -4.99 -2.24 -17.91
C ARG A 176 -3.60 -1.93 -17.39
N GLY A 177 -3.41 -1.93 -16.08
CA GLY A 177 -2.18 -1.69 -15.38
C GLY A 177 -2.39 -1.70 -13.88
N ALA A 178 -1.33 -2.03 -13.15
CA ALA A 178 -1.31 -2.03 -11.70
C ALA A 178 -0.03 -1.37 -11.20
N GLN A 179 -0.11 -0.72 -10.04
CA GLN A 179 1.03 -0.15 -9.33
C GLN A 179 0.79 -0.20 -7.84
N GLY A 180 1.84 -0.35 -7.07
CA GLY A 180 1.73 -0.40 -5.63
C GLY A 180 2.99 -0.90 -4.96
N SER A 181 2.83 -1.46 -3.78
CA SER A 181 3.90 -2.02 -2.98
C SER A 181 3.50 -3.35 -2.38
N SER A 182 4.51 -4.14 -2.09
CA SER A 182 4.33 -5.37 -1.33
C SER A 182 5.49 -5.56 -0.36
N HIS A 183 5.23 -6.28 0.73
CA HIS A 183 6.25 -6.59 1.71
C HIS A 183 5.93 -7.90 2.44
N ILE A 184 6.98 -8.51 2.98
CA ILE A 184 6.88 -9.71 3.81
C ILE A 184 7.22 -9.32 5.24
N ARG A 185 6.44 -9.81 6.21
CA ARG A 185 6.61 -9.58 7.64
C ARG A 185 6.72 -10.90 8.38
N ASP A 186 7.58 -10.92 9.38
CA ASP A 186 7.65 -11.96 10.40
C ASP A 186 7.17 -11.36 11.72
N LEU A 187 5.94 -11.66 12.10
CA LEU A 187 5.28 -11.12 13.29
C LEU A 187 5.56 -11.93 14.54
N ASP A 188 5.96 -13.20 14.38
CA ASP A 188 6.36 -14.09 15.46
C ASP A 188 7.52 -15.00 15.02
N PRO A 189 8.79 -14.59 15.22
CA PRO A 189 9.96 -15.36 14.79
C PRO A 189 10.08 -16.75 15.43
N THR A 190 9.16 -17.14 16.28
CA THR A 190 9.15 -18.46 16.93
C THR A 190 8.25 -19.49 16.25
N ASP A 191 7.34 -19.02 15.37
CA ASP A 191 6.45 -19.90 14.61
C ASP A 191 7.04 -20.24 13.22
N ASN A 192 6.27 -20.86 12.36
CA ASN A 192 6.66 -21.24 11.00
C ASN A 192 5.90 -20.48 9.93
N THR A 193 5.46 -19.23 10.23
CA THR A 193 4.63 -18.44 9.33
C THR A 193 5.26 -17.08 9.02
N LEU A 194 5.03 -16.59 7.80
CA LEU A 194 5.26 -15.20 7.41
C LEU A 194 3.94 -14.61 6.90
N GLN A 195 3.80 -13.30 7.02
CA GLN A 195 2.71 -12.55 6.39
C GLN A 195 3.25 -11.85 5.15
N TYR A 196 2.60 -12.03 4.00
CA TYR A 196 2.83 -11.26 2.79
C TYR A 196 1.64 -10.31 2.57
N VAL A 197 1.93 -9.03 2.41
CA VAL A 197 0.93 -7.98 2.16
C VAL A 197 1.19 -7.37 0.80
N GLU A 198 0.17 -7.31 -0.02
CA GLU A 198 0.18 -6.69 -1.35
C GLU A 198 -0.85 -5.58 -1.39
N GLN A 199 -0.41 -4.33 -1.58
CA GLN A 199 -1.26 -3.16 -1.70
C GLN A 199 -1.09 -2.54 -3.10
N MET A 200 -2.16 -2.50 -3.87
CA MET A 200 -2.12 -2.09 -5.27
C MET A 200 -3.24 -1.13 -5.62
N SER A 201 -2.93 -0.24 -6.54
CA SER A 201 -3.89 0.54 -7.32
C SER A 201 -3.95 0.00 -8.74
N VAL A 202 -5.13 -0.05 -9.34
CA VAL A 202 -5.30 -0.63 -10.68
C VAL A 202 -6.05 0.31 -11.61
N GLU A 203 -5.61 0.32 -12.85
CA GLU A 203 -6.31 1.02 -13.93
C GLU A 203 -7.46 0.16 -14.44
N THR A 204 -8.63 0.37 -13.88
CA THR A 204 -9.88 -0.29 -14.24
C THR A 204 -11.08 0.60 -13.96
N SER A 205 -12.25 0.27 -14.50
CA SER A 205 -13.50 0.95 -14.15
C SER A 205 -14.00 0.57 -12.74
N SER A 206 -13.80 -0.67 -12.33
CA SER A 206 -14.07 -1.17 -10.98
C SER A 206 -13.46 -2.55 -10.79
N LEU A 207 -12.94 -2.81 -9.58
CA LEU A 207 -12.47 -4.12 -9.13
C LEU A 207 -13.61 -5.04 -8.68
N VAL A 208 -14.70 -4.47 -8.20
CA VAL A 208 -15.80 -5.22 -7.56
C VAL A 208 -16.37 -6.29 -8.48
N GLY A 209 -16.42 -7.51 -7.98
CA GLY A 209 -16.93 -8.69 -8.67
C GLY A 209 -15.96 -9.34 -9.67
N ARG A 210 -14.79 -8.73 -9.92
CA ARG A 210 -13.79 -9.30 -10.83
C ARG A 210 -13.11 -10.53 -10.24
N THR A 211 -12.57 -11.36 -11.12
CA THR A 211 -11.75 -12.50 -10.74
C THR A 211 -10.28 -12.12 -10.77
N ALA A 212 -9.57 -12.49 -9.72
CA ALA A 212 -8.12 -12.43 -9.64
C ALA A 212 -7.49 -13.82 -9.77
N ARG A 213 -6.30 -13.87 -10.38
CA ARG A 213 -5.45 -15.06 -10.49
C ARG A 213 -4.04 -14.65 -10.07
N ALA A 214 -3.60 -15.13 -8.92
CA ALA A 214 -2.23 -14.98 -8.47
C ALA A 214 -1.41 -16.15 -8.99
N HIS A 215 -0.29 -15.86 -9.65
CA HIS A 215 0.76 -16.80 -9.99
C HIS A 215 2.03 -16.34 -9.30
N LEU A 216 2.37 -17.00 -8.20
CA LEU A 216 3.49 -16.63 -7.34
C LEU A 216 4.64 -17.61 -7.57
N ASP A 217 5.75 -17.11 -8.13
CA ASP A 217 6.84 -17.94 -8.64
C ASP A 217 7.84 -18.37 -7.59
N SER A 218 8.20 -17.47 -6.68
CA SER A 218 9.21 -17.73 -5.65
C SER A 218 9.20 -16.71 -4.52
N ILE A 219 9.71 -17.11 -3.38
CA ILE A 219 10.10 -16.22 -2.28
C ILE A 219 11.60 -15.97 -2.41
N LYS A 220 12.01 -14.71 -2.51
CA LYS A 220 13.39 -14.28 -2.71
C LYS A 220 13.91 -13.46 -1.55
N LEU A 221 15.20 -13.62 -1.25
CA LEU A 221 15.93 -12.82 -0.27
C LEU A 221 16.68 -11.71 -0.97
N MET A 222 16.72 -10.54 -0.32
CA MET A 222 17.66 -9.45 -0.62
C MET A 222 18.67 -9.35 0.53
N PRO A 223 19.80 -10.08 0.48
CA PRO A 223 20.78 -10.02 1.54
C PRO A 223 21.38 -8.60 1.66
N THR A 224 21.50 -8.12 2.90
CA THR A 224 22.06 -6.79 3.18
C THR A 224 23.50 -6.68 2.67
N GLY A 225 23.78 -5.67 1.85
CA GLY A 225 25.14 -5.37 1.34
C GLY A 225 25.56 -6.11 0.09
N THR A 226 24.64 -6.78 -0.58
CA THR A 226 24.86 -7.38 -1.92
C THR A 226 23.68 -7.04 -2.83
N ASP A 227 23.94 -6.99 -4.14
CA ASP A 227 22.87 -6.88 -5.16
C ASP A 227 22.39 -8.27 -5.62
N GLU A 228 22.86 -9.34 -4.97
CA GLU A 228 22.55 -10.71 -5.35
C GLU A 228 21.22 -11.15 -4.70
N VAL A 229 20.23 -11.40 -5.53
CA VAL A 229 18.93 -11.94 -5.12
C VAL A 229 19.01 -13.46 -5.08
N VAL A 230 18.65 -14.06 -3.95
CA VAL A 230 18.70 -15.51 -3.73
C VAL A 230 17.32 -16.09 -3.51
N ASN A 231 16.97 -17.20 -4.18
CA ASN A 231 15.72 -17.89 -3.91
C ASN A 231 15.76 -18.52 -2.50
N LEU A 232 14.76 -18.18 -1.68
CA LEU A 232 14.48 -18.88 -0.43
C LEU A 232 13.72 -20.16 -0.71
N VAL A 233 12.59 -20.06 -1.44
CA VAL A 233 11.77 -21.19 -1.90
C VAL A 233 11.24 -20.85 -3.30
N THR A 234 11.15 -21.89 -4.15
CA THR A 234 10.58 -21.78 -5.50
C THR A 234 9.18 -22.40 -5.52
N GLY A 235 8.21 -21.68 -6.09
CA GLY A 235 6.83 -22.14 -6.35
C GLY A 235 6.71 -23.01 -7.61
N PRO A 236 5.68 -22.86 -8.43
CA PRO A 236 4.67 -21.81 -8.32
C PRO A 236 3.54 -22.11 -7.32
N TRP A 237 2.88 -21.08 -6.82
CA TRP A 237 1.61 -21.14 -6.10
C TRP A 237 0.54 -20.41 -6.91
N ASP A 238 -0.48 -21.16 -7.37
CA ASP A 238 -1.58 -20.63 -8.17
C ASP A 238 -2.83 -20.48 -7.31
N LEU A 239 -3.33 -19.26 -7.19
CA LEU A 239 -4.53 -18.94 -6.43
C LEU A 239 -5.56 -18.26 -7.33
N LYS A 240 -6.85 -18.51 -7.09
CA LYS A 240 -7.95 -17.89 -7.83
C LYS A 240 -9.06 -17.50 -6.87
N PHE A 241 -9.43 -16.21 -6.88
CA PHE A 241 -10.47 -15.68 -6.01
C PHE A 241 -11.22 -14.51 -6.69
N LYS A 242 -12.20 -13.95 -5.99
CA LYS A 242 -12.98 -12.80 -6.46
C LYS A 242 -12.85 -11.62 -5.52
N PHE A 243 -12.87 -10.43 -6.09
CA PHE A 243 -13.03 -9.17 -5.37
C PHE A 243 -14.51 -8.98 -5.01
N ASN A 244 -14.97 -9.57 -3.91
CA ASN A 244 -16.37 -9.62 -3.51
C ASN A 244 -16.74 -8.70 -2.34
N PHE A 245 -15.91 -7.68 -2.08
CA PHE A 245 -16.22 -6.61 -1.15
C PHE A 245 -17.26 -5.63 -1.73
N GLU A 246 -17.83 -4.78 -0.88
CA GLU A 246 -18.77 -3.74 -1.31
C GLU A 246 -18.00 -2.52 -1.83
N ASP A 247 -18.53 -1.90 -2.90
CA ASP A 247 -18.07 -0.58 -3.32
C ASP A 247 -18.66 0.46 -2.36
N THR A 248 -17.80 0.99 -1.51
CA THR A 248 -18.14 2.06 -0.55
C THR A 248 -17.61 3.42 -0.98
N SER A 249 -17.17 3.53 -2.24
CA SER A 249 -16.69 4.79 -2.80
C SER A 249 -17.81 5.82 -2.88
N ILE A 250 -17.51 7.04 -2.46
CA ILE A 250 -18.41 8.21 -2.51
C ILE A 250 -17.86 9.16 -3.58
N ASP A 251 -18.72 9.62 -4.47
CA ASP A 251 -18.35 10.62 -5.46
C ASP A 251 -18.12 11.98 -4.79
N ILE A 252 -16.97 12.62 -5.09
CA ILE A 252 -16.63 13.96 -4.61
C ILE A 252 -17.20 14.97 -5.60
N PRO A 253 -18.04 15.93 -5.18
CA PRO A 253 -18.66 16.91 -6.07
C PRO A 253 -17.67 18.02 -6.50
N VAL A 254 -16.66 17.65 -7.27
CA VAL A 254 -15.61 18.55 -7.74
C VAL A 254 -16.13 19.39 -8.90
N PRO A 255 -15.74 20.70 -9.03
CA PRO A 255 -15.95 21.46 -10.24
C PRO A 255 -15.31 20.78 -11.46
N GLU A 256 -15.93 20.94 -12.64
CA GLU A 256 -15.41 20.35 -13.89
C GLU A 256 -13.96 20.76 -14.16
N ASN A 257 -13.56 21.98 -13.79
CA ASN A 257 -12.22 22.50 -14.00
C ASN A 257 -11.63 23.04 -12.69
N VAL A 258 -10.38 22.67 -12.41
CA VAL A 258 -9.57 23.22 -11.31
C VAL A 258 -8.25 23.73 -11.86
N ASP A 259 -7.59 24.65 -11.16
CA ASP A 259 -6.25 25.12 -11.52
C ASP A 259 -5.18 24.27 -10.83
N PHE A 260 -4.11 23.97 -11.57
CA PHE A 260 -2.94 23.32 -11.04
C PHE A 260 -1.69 23.90 -11.71
N ASP A 261 -0.96 24.75 -10.99
CA ASP A 261 0.29 25.36 -11.43
C ASP A 261 0.14 26.07 -12.81
N GLY A 262 -0.96 26.82 -12.96
CA GLY A 262 -1.29 27.56 -14.18
C GLY A 262 -1.74 26.69 -15.36
N ALA A 263 -1.97 25.40 -15.15
CA ALA A 263 -2.64 24.53 -16.12
C ALA A 263 -4.10 24.32 -15.72
N THR A 264 -4.99 24.26 -16.71
CA THR A 264 -6.36 23.84 -16.49
C THR A 264 -6.41 22.33 -16.44
N VAL A 265 -6.94 21.81 -15.34
CA VAL A 265 -7.20 20.39 -15.11
C VAL A 265 -8.70 20.16 -15.19
N LYS A 266 -9.13 19.34 -16.13
CA LYS A 266 -10.51 18.91 -16.26
C LYS A 266 -10.71 17.63 -15.44
N ILE A 267 -11.49 17.72 -14.35
CA ILE A 267 -11.82 16.55 -13.54
C ILE A 267 -12.92 15.75 -14.24
N GLU A 268 -12.66 14.45 -14.46
CA GLU A 268 -13.62 13.51 -15.05
C GLU A 268 -14.36 12.70 -13.99
N GLU A 269 -13.64 12.29 -12.93
CA GLU A 269 -14.16 11.51 -11.81
C GLU A 269 -13.29 11.76 -10.58
N ALA A 270 -13.89 11.91 -9.43
CA ALA A 270 -13.21 11.94 -8.15
C ALA A 270 -14.02 11.18 -7.12
N THR A 271 -13.39 10.23 -6.44
CA THR A 271 -14.03 9.39 -5.43
C THR A 271 -13.16 9.27 -4.19
N VAL A 272 -13.80 9.13 -3.04
CA VAL A 272 -13.16 8.79 -1.78
C VAL A 272 -13.81 7.54 -1.19
N SER A 273 -13.01 6.71 -0.56
CA SER A 273 -13.43 5.49 0.13
C SER A 273 -12.72 5.39 1.48
N PRO A 274 -13.06 4.43 2.35
CA PRO A 274 -12.31 4.19 3.58
C PRO A 274 -10.83 3.84 3.39
N VAL A 275 -10.42 3.42 2.19
CA VAL A 275 -9.04 2.99 1.90
C VAL A 275 -8.24 4.01 1.08
N GLY A 276 -8.88 5.07 0.55
CA GLY A 276 -8.14 6.08 -0.21
C GLY A 276 -8.99 6.97 -1.12
N ILE A 277 -8.30 7.76 -1.93
CA ILE A 277 -8.88 8.66 -2.93
C ILE A 277 -8.43 8.24 -4.33
N SER A 278 -9.34 8.35 -5.29
CA SER A 278 -9.10 8.16 -6.71
C SER A 278 -9.61 9.38 -7.47
N VAL A 279 -8.76 9.96 -8.35
CA VAL A 279 -9.10 11.10 -9.20
C VAL A 279 -8.67 10.84 -10.63
N ARG A 280 -9.62 10.93 -11.57
CA ARG A 280 -9.37 10.89 -13.01
C ARG A 280 -9.50 12.30 -13.57
N TYR A 281 -8.50 12.71 -14.32
CA TYR A 281 -8.49 14.04 -14.92
C TYR A 281 -7.72 14.09 -16.22
N ASN A 282 -8.05 15.09 -17.02
CA ASN A 282 -7.27 15.48 -18.20
C ASN A 282 -6.56 16.80 -17.90
N ILE A 283 -5.28 16.89 -18.22
CA ILE A 283 -4.46 18.09 -18.06
C ILE A 283 -3.89 18.54 -19.40
N ASN A 284 -3.89 19.85 -19.68
CA ASN A 284 -3.37 20.43 -20.92
C ASN A 284 -1.84 20.51 -20.93
N ARG A 285 -1.18 19.42 -20.57
CA ARG A 285 0.28 19.22 -20.57
C ARG A 285 0.62 17.81 -21.02
N ILE A 286 1.84 17.64 -21.54
CA ILE A 286 2.43 16.34 -21.83
C ILE A 286 3.71 16.18 -21.01
N ALA A 287 3.90 15.02 -20.39
CA ALA A 287 5.15 14.68 -19.74
C ALA A 287 6.22 14.30 -20.77
N HIS A 288 7.34 15.00 -20.76
CA HIS A 288 8.52 14.59 -21.51
C HIS A 288 9.38 13.67 -20.62
N VAL A 289 9.27 12.37 -20.85
CA VAL A 289 10.12 11.38 -20.20
C VAL A 289 11.24 11.01 -21.16
N ASP A 290 12.48 11.36 -20.79
CA ASP A 290 13.65 10.97 -21.56
C ASP A 290 13.78 9.45 -21.52
N GLY A 291 13.82 8.81 -22.70
CA GLY A 291 13.84 7.34 -22.84
C GLY A 291 15.19 6.68 -22.52
N GLU A 292 16.04 7.26 -21.67
CA GLU A 292 17.30 6.66 -21.24
C GLU A 292 17.08 5.57 -20.20
N SER A 293 17.70 4.42 -20.43
CA SER A 293 17.72 3.32 -19.48
C SER A 293 18.56 3.72 -18.26
N GLY A 294 17.95 3.86 -17.09
CA GLY A 294 18.65 4.18 -15.86
C GLY A 294 17.90 5.15 -14.96
N LYS A 295 18.61 5.98 -14.21
CA LYS A 295 18.04 7.00 -13.33
C LYS A 295 17.35 8.08 -14.15
N MET A 296 16.09 8.37 -13.81
CA MET A 296 15.32 9.45 -14.42
C MET A 296 16.04 10.80 -14.25
N SER A 297 16.12 11.61 -15.32
CA SER A 297 16.69 12.94 -15.24
C SER A 297 15.83 13.89 -14.40
N ASP A 298 16.43 14.92 -13.80
CA ASP A 298 15.67 15.94 -13.03
C ASP A 298 14.60 16.62 -13.89
N ARG A 299 14.86 16.78 -15.20
CA ARG A 299 13.91 17.34 -16.17
C ARG A 299 12.73 16.40 -16.39
N ALA A 300 12.97 15.10 -16.57
CA ALA A 300 11.92 14.10 -16.74
C ALA A 300 11.07 14.01 -15.47
N GLN A 301 11.70 14.00 -14.28
CA GLN A 301 11.00 14.01 -13.01
C GLN A 301 10.12 15.27 -12.86
N ALA A 302 10.65 16.45 -13.12
CA ALA A 302 9.87 17.68 -13.05
C ALA A 302 8.69 17.70 -14.05
N SER A 303 8.87 17.06 -15.21
CA SER A 303 7.83 16.94 -16.23
C SER A 303 6.70 15.99 -15.76
N LEU A 304 7.04 14.87 -15.12
CA LEU A 304 6.08 13.97 -14.49
C LEU A 304 5.36 14.66 -13.32
N ASP A 305 6.10 15.34 -12.45
CA ASP A 305 5.56 16.07 -11.32
C ASP A 305 4.53 17.12 -11.77
N ALA A 306 4.79 17.79 -12.91
CA ALA A 306 3.89 18.80 -13.48
C ALA A 306 2.54 18.24 -13.96
N ILE A 307 2.41 16.94 -14.16
CA ILE A 307 1.14 16.30 -14.52
C ILE A 307 0.54 15.49 -13.37
N SER A 308 1.35 15.01 -12.44
CA SER A 308 0.92 14.06 -11.40
C SER A 308 0.77 14.65 -10.00
N ASN A 309 1.45 15.76 -9.67
CA ASN A 309 1.41 16.35 -8.34
C ASN A 309 0.20 17.27 -8.10
N LEU A 310 -0.93 16.97 -8.76
CA LEU A 310 -2.21 17.62 -8.42
C LEU A 310 -2.43 17.52 -6.91
N PRO A 311 -2.59 18.66 -6.19
CA PRO A 311 -2.83 18.65 -4.75
C PRO A 311 -4.01 17.77 -4.37
N LEU A 312 -3.78 16.83 -3.44
CA LEU A 312 -4.81 16.01 -2.80
C LEU A 312 -4.60 16.09 -1.29
N ILE A 313 -5.51 16.74 -0.58
CA ILE A 313 -5.43 16.91 0.86
C ILE A 313 -6.79 16.54 1.46
N VAL A 314 -6.78 15.73 2.52
CA VAL A 314 -7.97 15.39 3.30
C VAL A 314 -7.90 16.08 4.64
N ILE A 315 -8.98 16.75 5.02
CA ILE A 315 -9.17 17.39 6.31
C ILE A 315 -10.29 16.65 7.03
N PHE A 316 -9.99 16.10 8.20
CA PHE A 316 -10.94 15.37 9.01
C PHE A 316 -11.65 16.27 10.02
N LYS A 317 -12.84 15.86 10.49
CA LYS A 317 -13.64 16.61 11.46
C LYS A 317 -12.94 16.83 12.81
N ASP A 318 -11.99 15.97 13.15
CA ASP A 318 -11.11 16.10 14.34
C ASP A 318 -9.94 17.08 14.16
N GLY A 319 -9.78 17.65 12.96
CA GLY A 319 -8.72 18.57 12.59
C GLY A 319 -7.44 17.90 12.10
N ARG A 320 -7.38 16.58 12.00
CA ARG A 320 -6.30 15.84 11.35
C ARG A 320 -6.27 16.18 9.86
N ILE A 321 -5.05 16.34 9.32
CA ILE A 321 -4.84 16.64 7.89
C ILE A 321 -3.90 15.58 7.33
N GLU A 322 -4.30 14.98 6.23
CA GLU A 322 -3.47 14.10 5.43
C GLU A 322 -3.20 14.69 4.05
N ASN A 323 -1.95 14.54 3.56
CA ASN A 323 -1.51 15.08 2.28
C ASN A 323 -0.99 13.94 1.39
N GLY A 324 -1.71 13.68 0.31
CA GLY A 324 -1.41 12.67 -0.69
C GLY A 324 -0.75 13.19 -1.96
N THR A 325 -0.47 14.49 -2.07
CA THR A 325 0.00 15.14 -3.30
C THR A 325 1.18 14.41 -3.96
N SER A 326 2.22 14.08 -3.20
CA SER A 326 3.42 13.39 -3.68
C SER A 326 3.52 11.91 -3.25
N ARG A 327 2.53 11.41 -2.52
CA ARG A 327 2.51 10.01 -2.02
C ARG A 327 1.62 9.08 -2.84
N SER A 328 0.98 9.62 -3.86
CA SER A 328 0.04 8.90 -4.72
C SER A 328 0.75 8.24 -5.88
N GLY A 329 0.24 7.09 -6.30
CA GLY A 329 0.52 6.53 -7.60
C GLY A 329 -0.33 7.17 -8.69
N PHE A 330 0.09 7.04 -9.94
CA PHE A 330 -0.72 7.49 -11.06
C PHE A 330 -0.46 6.67 -12.32
N PHE A 331 -1.47 6.59 -13.16
CA PHE A 331 -1.39 6.13 -14.56
C PHE A 331 -1.58 7.33 -15.46
N SER A 332 -0.87 7.39 -16.57
CA SER A 332 -1.02 8.48 -17.53
C SER A 332 -0.97 8.00 -18.96
N VAL A 333 -1.75 8.65 -19.83
CA VAL A 333 -1.79 8.40 -21.26
C VAL A 333 -1.82 9.73 -22.01
N ASP A 334 -0.77 9.99 -22.79
CA ASP A 334 -0.72 11.18 -23.63
C ASP A 334 -1.69 11.07 -24.80
N ARG A 335 -2.43 12.17 -25.04
CA ARG A 335 -3.33 12.32 -26.18
C ARG A 335 -2.67 13.07 -27.33
N LYS A 336 -3.18 12.86 -28.54
CA LYS A 336 -2.66 13.52 -29.75
C LYS A 336 -2.92 15.02 -29.78
N ASP A 337 -3.85 15.52 -28.98
CA ASP A 337 -4.22 16.93 -28.88
C ASP A 337 -3.32 17.74 -27.94
N GLY A 338 -2.28 17.12 -27.37
CA GLY A 338 -1.34 17.79 -26.47
C GLY A 338 -1.78 17.77 -25.01
N THR A 339 -2.76 16.96 -24.67
CA THR A 339 -3.23 16.73 -23.29
C THR A 339 -2.81 15.37 -22.78
N THR A 340 -2.86 15.18 -21.47
CA THR A 340 -2.61 13.88 -20.82
C THR A 340 -3.81 13.50 -19.95
N ASP A 341 -4.32 12.28 -20.14
CA ASP A 341 -5.24 11.66 -19.18
C ASP A 341 -4.45 11.08 -18.03
N VAL A 342 -4.86 11.40 -16.81
CA VAL A 342 -4.23 10.92 -15.59
C VAL A 342 -5.27 10.27 -14.70
N HIS A 343 -4.96 9.09 -14.19
CA HIS A 343 -5.66 8.46 -13.09
C HIS A 343 -4.75 8.43 -11.87
N LYS A 344 -5.01 9.30 -10.92
CA LYS A 344 -4.24 9.43 -9.67
C LYS A 344 -4.97 8.71 -8.56
N THR A 345 -4.25 7.84 -7.81
CA THR A 345 -4.76 7.12 -6.66
C THR A 345 -3.87 7.37 -5.46
N TRP A 346 -4.48 7.58 -4.32
CA TRP A 346 -3.78 7.75 -3.06
C TRP A 346 -4.38 6.85 -1.99
N PRO A 347 -3.76 5.70 -1.69
CA PRO A 347 -4.17 4.86 -0.58
C PRO A 347 -3.87 5.55 0.76
N PHE A 348 -4.82 5.53 1.68
CA PHE A 348 -4.62 6.04 3.03
C PHE A 348 -3.69 5.13 3.84
N THR A 349 -2.98 5.72 4.80
CA THR A 349 -2.15 4.96 5.73
C THR A 349 -2.98 4.24 6.79
N GLN A 350 -4.21 4.72 7.02
CA GLN A 350 -5.16 4.16 7.97
C GLN A 350 -6.52 4.03 7.29
N ILE A 351 -7.25 2.96 7.57
CA ILE A 351 -8.65 2.87 7.19
C ILE A 351 -9.41 3.96 7.95
N CYS A 352 -10.19 4.76 7.25
CA CYS A 352 -11.00 5.81 7.87
C CYS A 352 -12.49 5.59 7.62
N ASP A 353 -13.32 6.15 8.47
CA ASP A 353 -14.73 6.36 8.16
C ASP A 353 -14.84 7.60 7.27
N THR A 354 -15.45 7.47 6.10
CA THR A 354 -15.66 8.60 5.19
C THR A 354 -16.53 9.69 5.81
N ASP A 355 -17.38 9.33 6.76
CA ASP A 355 -18.19 10.29 7.53
C ASP A 355 -17.35 11.17 8.47
N GLU A 356 -16.10 10.82 8.77
CA GLU A 356 -15.18 11.64 9.55
C GLU A 356 -14.46 12.72 8.70
N ILE A 357 -14.60 12.68 7.38
CA ILE A 357 -14.00 13.67 6.49
C ILE A 357 -14.82 14.97 6.54
N ALA A 358 -14.15 16.08 6.84
CA ALA A 358 -14.77 17.41 6.82
C ALA A 358 -14.70 18.04 5.42
N SER A 359 -13.53 18.00 4.80
CA SER A 359 -13.34 18.53 3.44
C SER A 359 -12.17 17.86 2.72
N ILE A 360 -12.19 17.94 1.39
CA ILE A 360 -11.15 17.44 0.51
C ILE A 360 -10.70 18.56 -0.40
N GLN A 361 -9.39 18.78 -0.50
CA GLN A 361 -8.80 19.70 -1.48
C GLN A 361 -8.32 18.91 -2.69
N ILE A 362 -8.73 19.34 -3.89
CA ILE A 362 -8.26 18.86 -5.18
C ILE A 362 -7.81 20.06 -6.00
N GLY A 363 -6.53 20.13 -6.35
CA GLY A 363 -5.96 21.32 -6.96
C GLY A 363 -6.05 22.53 -6.02
N ASP A 364 -6.58 23.63 -6.52
CA ASP A 364 -6.84 24.87 -5.77
C ASP A 364 -8.22 24.90 -5.07
N THR A 365 -9.03 23.86 -5.27
CA THR A 365 -10.44 23.83 -4.83
C THR A 365 -10.60 23.00 -3.58
N ILE A 366 -11.28 23.55 -2.57
CA ILE A 366 -11.68 22.84 -1.35
C ILE A 366 -13.18 22.51 -1.46
N ILE A 367 -13.50 21.24 -1.21
CA ILE A 367 -14.84 20.68 -1.26
C ILE A 367 -15.23 20.22 0.13
N ASP A 368 -16.30 20.80 0.69
CA ASP A 368 -16.86 20.35 1.97
C ASP A 368 -17.61 19.03 1.77
N MET A 369 -17.33 18.05 2.63
CA MET A 369 -18.03 16.78 2.66
C MET A 369 -19.19 16.88 3.66
N ALA A 370 -20.39 16.46 3.26
CA ALA A 370 -21.62 16.65 4.03
C ALA A 370 -21.69 15.77 5.27
#